data_6b3fbd6517d0994eef2b046828407764
#
_entry.id   6b3fbd6517d0994eef2b046828407764
#
_cell.length_a   1.000
_cell.length_b   1.000
_cell.length_c   1.000
_cell.angle_alpha   90.00
_cell.angle_beta   90.00
_cell.angle_gamma   90.00
#
_symmetry.space_group_name_H-M   'P 1'
#
loop_
_entity.id
_entity.type
_entity.pdbx_description
1 polymer ?
#
loop_
_entity_poly.entity_id
_entity_poly.type
_entity_poly.pdbx_seq_one_letter_code
_entity_poly.pdbx_strand_id
1 'polypeptide(L)'
;MISIKSQEFLKDLYRYLSKQENQGVYVINFFNAAGCKTFTLPRLKTQRTTQYLENERHYAKDRSVFQMRSDFPNPIDIEGLSQYLNNSLKDDSVRECMNHFGIAATHEENKKVLAIALALQFQRFIEADSEDVNNEVPTEYEALVNGVDNSYELRNSVLYPGDNFWAEESHQKHEVNCFENFKHTWVIHNAGTVHWSGRKLVLKDVNKNSPRPEVTEIPIPDVGPNGIIKIATNFEARSMEGKFIIEWDMKDSKDQSCFKMSAGLNVTVNVSYKIDTED
;
A
#
# COMPACT_ATOMS: atom_id res chain seq x y z
N MET A 1 -27.58 -14.10 -0.95
CA MET A 1 -26.50 -13.13 -0.68
C MET A 1 -27.03 -11.76 -1.03
N ILE A 2 -26.83 -10.74 -0.17
CA ILE A 2 -27.30 -9.39 -0.41
C ILE A 2 -26.19 -8.68 -1.18
N SER A 3 -26.53 -8.09 -2.34
CA SER A 3 -25.61 -7.25 -3.11
C SER A 3 -25.53 -5.86 -2.47
N ILE A 4 -24.36 -5.25 -2.47
CA ILE A 4 -24.12 -3.92 -1.95
C ILE A 4 -23.27 -3.11 -2.93
N LYS A 5 -23.59 -1.81 -3.08
CA LYS A 5 -22.80 -0.87 -3.87
C LYS A 5 -21.73 -0.20 -3.02
N SER A 6 -20.59 0.05 -3.60
CA SER A 6 -19.46 0.67 -2.89
C SER A 6 -19.80 2.04 -2.28
N GLN A 7 -20.62 2.84 -2.94
CA GLN A 7 -21.06 4.14 -2.40
C GLN A 7 -22.00 3.99 -1.21
N GLU A 8 -22.92 3.01 -1.23
CA GLU A 8 -23.79 2.69 -0.11
C GLU A 8 -22.99 2.17 1.07
N PHE A 9 -22.04 1.25 0.80
CA PHE A 9 -21.10 0.75 1.81
C PHE A 9 -20.36 1.88 2.53
N LEU A 10 -19.77 2.83 1.79
CA LEU A 10 -19.05 3.96 2.38
C LEU A 10 -19.95 4.90 3.18
N LYS A 11 -21.17 5.15 2.67
CA LYS A 11 -22.17 5.99 3.35
C LYS A 11 -22.62 5.37 4.66
N ASP A 12 -22.85 4.06 4.66
CA ASP A 12 -23.32 3.36 5.85
C ASP A 12 -22.20 3.22 6.88
N LEU A 13 -21.00 2.87 6.43
CA LEU A 13 -19.82 2.77 7.29
C LEU A 13 -19.50 4.09 8.00
N TYR A 14 -19.68 5.24 7.31
CA TYR A 14 -19.45 6.57 7.89
C TYR A 14 -20.22 6.80 9.22
N ARG A 15 -21.41 6.23 9.39
CA ARG A 15 -22.24 6.39 10.60
C ARG A 15 -21.57 5.86 11.86
N TYR A 16 -20.71 4.86 11.71
CA TYR A 16 -20.05 4.15 12.79
C TYR A 16 -18.65 4.70 13.10
N LEU A 17 -18.17 5.69 12.32
CA LEU A 17 -16.85 6.26 12.52
C LEU A 17 -16.87 7.50 13.43
N SER A 18 -15.82 7.64 14.22
CA SER A 18 -15.59 8.80 15.08
C SER A 18 -14.71 9.85 14.40
N LYS A 19 -14.80 11.10 14.90
CA LYS A 19 -13.87 12.19 14.54
C LYS A 19 -13.84 12.58 13.06
N GLN A 20 -14.91 12.34 12.32
CA GLN A 20 -15.03 12.80 10.95
C GLN A 20 -15.68 14.19 10.92
N GLU A 21 -15.03 15.17 10.25
CA GLU A 21 -15.58 16.53 10.12
C GLU A 21 -16.82 16.53 9.22
N ASN A 22 -16.74 15.80 8.11
CA ASN A 22 -17.83 15.59 7.19
C ASN A 22 -17.55 14.38 6.28
N GLN A 23 -18.57 13.94 5.55
CA GLN A 23 -18.49 12.77 4.68
C GLN A 23 -17.39 12.88 3.59
N GLY A 24 -17.17 14.08 3.05
CA GLY A 24 -16.12 14.27 2.03
C GLY A 24 -14.71 14.06 2.59
N VAL A 25 -14.43 14.57 3.79
CA VAL A 25 -13.14 14.34 4.49
C VAL A 25 -12.96 12.87 4.81
N TYR A 26 -14.02 12.21 5.28
CA TYR A 26 -14.00 10.77 5.53
C TYR A 26 -13.61 9.97 4.29
N VAL A 27 -14.26 10.22 3.15
CA VAL A 27 -13.99 9.50 1.90
C VAL A 27 -12.53 9.67 1.46
N ILE A 28 -12.00 10.90 1.54
CA ILE A 28 -10.59 11.17 1.22
C ILE A 28 -9.65 10.39 2.15
N ASN A 29 -9.88 10.43 3.46
CA ASN A 29 -9.06 9.74 4.44
C ASN A 29 -9.10 8.21 4.27
N PHE A 30 -10.30 7.69 3.99
CA PHE A 30 -10.51 6.28 3.71
C PHE A 30 -9.76 5.83 2.44
N PHE A 31 -9.86 6.60 1.35
CA PHE A 31 -9.16 6.29 0.11
C PHE A 31 -7.64 6.38 0.24
N ASN A 32 -7.13 7.37 0.96
CA ASN A 32 -5.70 7.46 1.24
C ASN A 32 -5.20 6.28 2.08
N ALA A 33 -5.98 5.85 3.07
CA ALA A 33 -5.65 4.68 3.88
C ALA A 33 -5.66 3.38 3.06
N ALA A 34 -6.49 3.30 2.01
CA ALA A 34 -6.50 2.20 1.05
C ALA A 34 -5.36 2.26 0.01
N GLY A 35 -4.47 3.26 0.10
CA GLY A 35 -3.34 3.44 -0.80
C GLY A 35 -3.63 4.20 -2.09
N CYS A 36 -4.78 4.89 -2.20
CA CYS A 36 -5.10 5.72 -3.36
C CYS A 36 -4.10 6.88 -3.50
N LYS A 37 -3.44 6.98 -4.64
CA LYS A 37 -2.40 7.99 -4.89
C LYS A 37 -2.94 9.34 -5.34
N THR A 38 -4.21 9.41 -5.71
CA THR A 38 -4.86 10.62 -6.24
C THR A 38 -5.05 11.68 -5.17
N PHE A 39 -5.29 11.26 -3.91
CA PHE A 39 -5.54 12.17 -2.81
C PHE A 39 -4.30 12.34 -1.93
N THR A 40 -3.79 13.57 -1.85
CA THR A 40 -2.71 13.93 -0.93
C THR A 40 -3.23 14.86 0.16
N LEU A 41 -3.14 14.43 1.42
CA LEU A 41 -3.50 15.30 2.54
C LEU A 41 -2.46 16.41 2.69
N PRO A 42 -2.88 17.68 2.67
CA PRO A 42 -1.96 18.79 2.84
C PRO A 42 -1.36 18.82 4.25
N ARG A 43 -0.04 18.97 4.34
CA ARG A 43 0.68 19.04 5.62
C ARG A 43 0.55 20.36 6.37
N LEU A 44 0.07 21.42 5.71
CA LEU A 44 -0.01 22.78 6.27
C LEU A 44 -1.40 23.39 6.06
N LYS A 45 -1.94 24.03 7.08
CA LYS A 45 -3.19 24.81 7.02
C LYS A 45 -2.92 26.18 6.38
N THR A 46 -2.80 26.23 5.07
CA THR A 46 -2.77 27.46 4.29
C THR A 46 -4.07 27.62 3.52
N GLN A 47 -4.38 28.84 3.06
CA GLN A 47 -5.57 29.10 2.24
C GLN A 47 -5.60 28.23 0.96
N ARG A 48 -4.44 28.01 0.35
CA ARG A 48 -4.25 27.15 -0.82
C ARG A 48 -4.54 25.67 -0.49
N THR A 49 -4.19 25.24 0.72
CA THR A 49 -4.45 23.92 1.25
C THR A 49 -5.93 23.64 1.43
N THR A 50 -6.68 24.63 1.93
CA THR A 50 -8.15 24.51 2.11
C THR A 50 -8.85 24.37 0.76
N GLN A 51 -8.49 25.18 -0.24
CA GLN A 51 -9.05 25.09 -1.58
C GLN A 51 -8.72 23.76 -2.27
N TYR A 52 -7.50 23.26 -2.08
CA TYR A 52 -7.10 21.94 -2.57
C TYR A 52 -7.97 20.85 -1.96
N LEU A 53 -8.16 20.86 -0.64
CA LEU A 53 -8.98 19.89 0.07
C LEU A 53 -10.46 19.92 -0.38
N GLU A 54 -11.00 21.09 -0.67
CA GLU A 54 -12.34 21.26 -1.23
C GLU A 54 -12.45 20.59 -2.62
N ASN A 55 -11.47 20.80 -3.50
CA ASN A 55 -11.46 20.19 -4.83
C ASN A 55 -11.39 18.66 -4.74
N GLU A 56 -10.55 18.12 -3.85
CA GLU A 56 -10.42 16.67 -3.63
C GLU A 56 -11.73 16.08 -3.06
N ARG A 57 -12.42 16.80 -2.17
CA ARG A 57 -13.74 16.37 -1.65
C ARG A 57 -14.79 16.28 -2.78
N HIS A 58 -14.82 17.26 -3.68
CA HIS A 58 -15.72 17.22 -4.84
C HIS A 58 -15.38 16.02 -5.73
N TYR A 59 -14.11 15.84 -6.04
CA TYR A 59 -13.66 14.72 -6.85
C TYR A 59 -14.08 13.37 -6.24
N ALA A 60 -13.79 13.14 -4.95
CA ALA A 60 -14.13 11.91 -4.26
C ALA A 60 -15.66 11.69 -4.12
N LYS A 61 -16.44 12.76 -4.07
CA LYS A 61 -17.90 12.70 -3.94
C LYS A 61 -18.62 12.42 -5.26
N ASP A 62 -18.11 12.98 -6.34
CA ASP A 62 -18.79 13.00 -7.64
C ASP A 62 -18.47 11.77 -8.52
N ARG A 63 -17.49 10.95 -8.12
CA ARG A 63 -17.12 9.75 -8.84
C ARG A 63 -17.39 8.49 -8.00
N SER A 64 -17.89 7.44 -8.66
CA SER A 64 -18.04 6.14 -8.00
C SER A 64 -16.67 5.47 -7.78
N VAL A 65 -16.59 4.60 -6.79
CA VAL A 65 -15.38 3.78 -6.55
C VAL A 65 -15.02 2.98 -7.80
N PHE A 66 -16.02 2.47 -8.50
CA PHE A 66 -15.83 1.74 -9.75
C PHE A 66 -15.17 2.59 -10.84
N GLN A 67 -15.55 3.88 -10.97
CA GLN A 67 -14.91 4.83 -11.91
C GLN A 67 -13.48 5.19 -11.50
N MET A 68 -13.16 5.09 -10.21
CA MET A 68 -11.86 5.45 -9.63
C MET A 68 -10.95 4.25 -9.36
N ARG A 69 -11.39 3.03 -9.68
CA ARG A 69 -10.64 1.82 -9.29
C ARG A 69 -9.19 1.79 -9.79
N SER A 70 -8.89 2.43 -10.91
CA SER A 70 -7.52 2.56 -11.44
C SER A 70 -6.62 3.49 -10.59
N ASP A 71 -7.21 4.31 -9.72
CA ASP A 71 -6.48 5.22 -8.85
C ASP A 71 -5.97 4.50 -7.57
N PHE A 72 -6.46 3.28 -7.34
CA PHE A 72 -6.04 2.44 -6.22
C PHE A 72 -4.97 1.44 -6.66
N PRO A 73 -4.06 1.07 -5.76
CA PRO A 73 -3.21 -0.10 -5.99
C PRO A 73 -4.07 -1.37 -6.03
N ASN A 74 -3.60 -2.40 -6.73
CA ASN A 74 -4.24 -3.70 -6.69
C ASN A 74 -3.19 -4.77 -6.36
N PRO A 75 -3.27 -5.41 -5.17
CA PRO A 75 -4.26 -5.20 -4.10
C PRO A 75 -4.15 -3.82 -3.44
N ILE A 76 -5.23 -3.33 -2.81
CA ILE A 76 -5.22 -2.11 -1.99
C ILE A 76 -4.35 -2.32 -0.75
N ASP A 77 -4.01 -1.21 -0.08
CA ASP A 77 -3.35 -1.27 1.25
C ASP A 77 -4.36 -1.70 2.34
N ILE A 78 -4.56 -3.01 2.47
CA ILE A 78 -5.49 -3.59 3.47
C ILE A 78 -5.03 -3.27 4.89
N GLU A 79 -3.72 -3.31 5.15
CA GLU A 79 -3.18 -3.02 6.48
C GLU A 79 -3.45 -1.57 6.87
N GLY A 80 -3.08 -0.62 6.01
CA GLY A 80 -3.35 0.81 6.23
C GLY A 80 -4.84 1.09 6.39
N LEU A 81 -5.68 0.50 5.54
CA LEU A 81 -7.13 0.68 5.62
C LEU A 81 -7.73 0.05 6.89
N SER A 82 -7.33 -1.15 7.27
CA SER A 82 -7.81 -1.81 8.48
C SER A 82 -7.37 -1.06 9.75
N GLN A 83 -6.15 -0.55 9.80
CA GLN A 83 -5.68 0.30 10.90
C GLN A 83 -6.49 1.60 10.99
N TYR A 84 -6.75 2.26 9.86
CA TYR A 84 -7.59 3.45 9.82
C TYR A 84 -8.99 3.15 10.36
N LEU A 85 -9.62 2.06 9.91
CA LEU A 85 -10.96 1.65 10.37
C LEU A 85 -10.96 1.30 11.85
N ASN A 86 -9.99 0.51 12.32
CA ASN A 86 -9.87 0.15 13.72
C ASN A 86 -9.72 1.38 14.64
N ASN A 87 -9.00 2.41 14.20
CA ASN A 87 -8.83 3.65 14.95
C ASN A 87 -10.04 4.59 14.87
N SER A 88 -10.81 4.50 13.79
CA SER A 88 -11.92 5.43 13.51
C SER A 88 -13.29 4.88 13.92
N LEU A 89 -13.50 3.57 13.99
CA LEU A 89 -14.73 2.98 14.49
C LEU A 89 -14.95 3.37 15.96
N LYS A 90 -16.19 3.76 16.29
CA LYS A 90 -16.59 4.05 17.66
C LYS A 90 -16.76 2.74 18.43
N ASP A 91 -16.16 2.66 19.62
CA ASP A 91 -16.22 1.44 20.44
C ASP A 91 -17.65 1.05 20.84
N ASP A 92 -18.49 2.06 21.11
CA ASP A 92 -19.91 1.90 21.44
C ASP A 92 -20.79 1.52 20.23
N SER A 93 -20.28 1.61 19.03
CA SER A 93 -21.02 1.34 17.79
C SER A 93 -20.55 0.07 17.06
N VAL A 94 -19.59 -0.67 17.63
CA VAL A 94 -19.05 -1.90 17.01
C VAL A 94 -20.15 -2.92 16.76
N ARG A 95 -20.98 -3.21 17.78
CA ARG A 95 -22.09 -4.15 17.67
C ARG A 95 -23.10 -3.75 16.60
N GLU A 96 -23.48 -2.47 16.59
CA GLU A 96 -24.43 -1.95 15.61
C GLU A 96 -23.87 -2.05 14.18
N CYS A 97 -22.59 -1.71 14.00
CA CYS A 97 -21.88 -1.87 12.74
C CYS A 97 -21.86 -3.34 12.27
N MET A 98 -21.52 -4.28 13.17
CA MET A 98 -21.54 -5.71 12.87
C MET A 98 -22.91 -6.18 12.38
N ASN A 99 -23.98 -5.80 13.10
CA ASN A 99 -25.35 -6.17 12.73
C ASN A 99 -25.76 -5.55 11.38
N HIS A 100 -25.37 -4.30 11.14
CA HIS A 100 -25.68 -3.60 9.89
C HIS A 100 -25.08 -4.31 8.68
N PHE A 101 -23.85 -4.78 8.79
CA PHE A 101 -23.16 -5.52 7.71
C PHE A 101 -23.50 -7.03 7.71
N GLY A 102 -24.44 -7.49 8.53
CA GLY A 102 -24.99 -8.84 8.50
C GLY A 102 -24.25 -9.87 9.34
N ILE A 103 -23.31 -9.46 10.20
CA ILE A 103 -22.65 -10.36 11.15
C ILE A 103 -23.65 -10.74 12.23
N ALA A 104 -23.82 -12.05 12.47
CA ALA A 104 -24.79 -12.55 13.43
C ALA A 104 -24.51 -12.06 14.86
N ALA A 105 -25.57 -11.74 15.62
CA ALA A 105 -25.47 -11.26 16.99
C ALA A 105 -24.83 -12.27 17.98
N THR A 106 -24.71 -13.53 17.57
CA THR A 106 -24.04 -14.60 18.32
C THR A 106 -22.52 -14.50 18.32
N HIS A 107 -21.92 -13.76 17.36
CA HIS A 107 -20.48 -13.55 17.35
C HIS A 107 -20.05 -12.54 18.42
N GLU A 108 -18.93 -12.80 19.07
CA GLU A 108 -18.30 -11.85 19.98
C GLU A 108 -17.84 -10.59 19.22
N GLU A 109 -17.84 -9.46 19.92
CA GLU A 109 -17.35 -8.21 19.35
C GLU A 109 -15.83 -8.21 19.25
N ASN A 110 -15.33 -8.11 18.04
CA ASN A 110 -13.92 -7.91 17.77
C ASN A 110 -13.73 -6.79 16.76
N LYS A 111 -13.48 -5.60 17.26
CA LYS A 111 -13.30 -4.38 16.47
C LYS A 111 -12.19 -4.52 15.42
N LYS A 112 -11.06 -5.14 15.80
CA LYS A 112 -9.93 -5.35 14.90
C LYS A 112 -10.30 -6.28 13.75
N VAL A 113 -10.95 -7.38 14.03
CA VAL A 113 -11.43 -8.33 13.02
C VAL A 113 -12.47 -7.69 12.11
N LEU A 114 -13.41 -6.93 12.68
CA LEU A 114 -14.39 -6.18 11.90
C LEU A 114 -13.72 -5.20 10.93
N ALA A 115 -12.72 -4.46 11.40
CA ALA A 115 -11.98 -3.52 10.56
C ALA A 115 -11.29 -4.21 9.38
N ILE A 116 -10.74 -5.40 9.58
CA ILE A 116 -10.13 -6.21 8.52
C ILE A 116 -11.19 -6.69 7.53
N ALA A 117 -12.31 -7.24 8.00
CA ALA A 117 -13.39 -7.73 7.14
C ALA A 117 -13.98 -6.60 6.26
N LEU A 118 -14.12 -5.39 6.83
CA LEU A 118 -14.58 -4.20 6.09
C LEU A 118 -13.54 -3.75 5.03
N ALA A 119 -12.25 -3.83 5.33
CA ALA A 119 -11.18 -3.52 4.38
C ALA A 119 -11.16 -4.53 3.23
N LEU A 120 -11.34 -5.82 3.50
CA LEU A 120 -11.44 -6.88 2.49
C LEU A 120 -12.68 -6.68 1.60
N GLN A 121 -13.82 -6.28 2.17
CA GLN A 121 -14.99 -5.91 1.38
C GLN A 121 -14.69 -4.76 0.42
N PHE A 122 -13.95 -3.75 0.87
CA PHE A 122 -13.57 -2.63 0.00
C PHE A 122 -12.64 -3.10 -1.14
N GLN A 123 -11.70 -4.00 -0.88
CA GLN A 123 -10.87 -4.58 -1.93
C GLN A 123 -11.72 -5.26 -3.01
N ARG A 124 -12.78 -5.96 -2.65
CA ARG A 124 -13.68 -6.59 -3.62
C ARG A 124 -14.33 -5.58 -4.57
N PHE A 125 -14.64 -4.36 -4.11
CA PHE A 125 -15.13 -3.30 -5.00
C PHE A 125 -14.07 -2.84 -6.01
N ILE A 126 -12.80 -2.84 -5.63
CA ILE A 126 -11.71 -2.45 -6.54
C ILE A 126 -11.44 -3.54 -7.57
N GLU A 127 -11.55 -4.81 -7.20
CA GLU A 127 -11.30 -5.97 -8.06
C GLU A 127 -12.50 -6.34 -8.95
N ALA A 128 -13.69 -5.86 -8.62
CA ALA A 128 -14.91 -6.25 -9.33
C ALA A 128 -15.03 -5.65 -10.72
N ASP A 129 -15.72 -6.37 -11.59
CA ASP A 129 -16.07 -5.92 -12.95
C ASP A 129 -17.38 -5.10 -12.99
N SER A 130 -18.08 -4.99 -11.85
CA SER A 130 -19.34 -4.24 -11.72
C SER A 130 -19.36 -3.41 -10.44
N GLU A 131 -20.27 -2.40 -10.38
CA GLU A 131 -20.49 -1.60 -9.17
C GLU A 131 -21.16 -2.38 -8.03
N ASP A 132 -21.85 -3.46 -8.36
CA ASP A 132 -22.58 -4.32 -7.43
C ASP A 132 -21.76 -5.56 -7.11
N VAL A 133 -21.40 -5.73 -5.84
CA VAL A 133 -20.70 -6.91 -5.33
C VAL A 133 -21.46 -7.52 -4.15
N ASN A 134 -21.24 -8.80 -3.91
CA ASN A 134 -21.80 -9.48 -2.75
C ASN A 134 -21.23 -8.90 -1.45
N ASN A 135 -22.09 -8.78 -0.43
CA ASN A 135 -21.65 -8.49 0.92
C ASN A 135 -20.98 -9.72 1.54
N GLU A 136 -19.67 -9.72 1.59
CA GLU A 136 -18.87 -10.81 2.16
C GLU A 136 -18.34 -10.49 3.56
N VAL A 137 -18.71 -9.34 4.13
CA VAL A 137 -18.26 -8.95 5.49
C VAL A 137 -18.54 -10.02 6.54
N PRO A 138 -19.73 -10.67 6.58
CA PRO A 138 -20.00 -11.74 7.54
C PRO A 138 -19.08 -12.94 7.35
N THR A 139 -18.89 -13.37 6.10
CA THR A 139 -18.06 -14.53 5.74
C THR A 139 -16.61 -14.30 6.11
N GLU A 140 -16.07 -13.10 5.78
CA GLU A 140 -14.69 -12.72 6.12
C GLU A 140 -14.52 -12.60 7.63
N TYR A 141 -15.50 -12.02 8.34
CA TYR A 141 -15.45 -11.91 9.79
C TYR A 141 -15.41 -13.29 10.47
N GLU A 142 -16.29 -14.19 10.06
CA GLU A 142 -16.36 -15.56 10.59
C GLU A 142 -15.07 -16.34 10.32
N ALA A 143 -14.53 -16.25 9.13
CA ALA A 143 -13.27 -16.88 8.76
C ALA A 143 -12.11 -16.38 9.64
N LEU A 144 -12.03 -15.08 9.89
CA LEU A 144 -11.00 -14.46 10.71
C LEU A 144 -11.12 -14.82 12.20
N VAL A 145 -12.35 -14.88 12.75
CA VAL A 145 -12.59 -15.25 14.15
C VAL A 145 -12.30 -16.72 14.40
N ASN A 146 -12.68 -17.59 13.48
CA ASN A 146 -12.49 -19.03 13.64
C ASN A 146 -11.05 -19.49 13.38
N GLY A 147 -10.16 -18.59 13.02
CA GLY A 147 -8.77 -18.91 12.72
C GLY A 147 -8.64 -19.87 11.52
N VAL A 148 -9.72 -20.02 10.75
CA VAL A 148 -9.70 -20.74 9.48
C VAL A 148 -8.96 -19.87 8.49
N ASP A 149 -7.68 -20.09 8.50
CA ASP A 149 -6.74 -19.49 7.57
C ASP A 149 -6.86 -17.97 7.47
N ASN A 150 -5.92 -17.29 8.05
CA ASN A 150 -5.80 -15.84 7.91
C ASN A 150 -5.66 -15.49 6.43
N SER A 151 -6.77 -15.55 5.67
CA SER A 151 -6.79 -15.14 4.27
C SER A 151 -6.32 -13.68 4.12
N TYR A 152 -6.48 -12.88 5.18
CA TYR A 152 -5.87 -11.57 5.32
C TYR A 152 -4.35 -11.65 5.46
N GLU A 153 -3.82 -12.48 6.35
CA GLU A 153 -2.38 -12.70 6.48
C GLU A 153 -1.82 -13.35 5.22
N LEU A 154 -2.54 -14.27 4.56
CA LEU A 154 -2.13 -14.85 3.28
C LEU A 154 -2.23 -13.89 2.08
N ARG A 155 -3.20 -12.99 2.08
CA ARG A 155 -3.34 -11.97 1.02
C ARG A 155 -2.41 -10.78 1.17
N ASN A 156 -2.03 -10.44 2.39
CA ASN A 156 -1.09 -9.36 2.71
C ASN A 156 0.16 -9.86 3.42
N SER A 157 0.28 -11.18 3.64
CA SER A 157 1.36 -11.72 4.42
C SER A 157 2.69 -11.54 3.71
N VAL A 158 3.61 -11.01 4.42
CA VAL A 158 5.01 -11.42 4.34
C VAL A 158 5.03 -12.95 4.25
N LEU A 159 5.85 -13.49 3.38
CA LEU A 159 5.99 -14.96 3.21
C LEU A 159 6.26 -15.66 4.56
N TYR A 160 6.90 -14.97 5.48
CA TYR A 160 7.24 -15.46 6.82
C TYR A 160 6.53 -14.60 7.87
N PRO A 161 5.59 -15.15 8.68
CA PRO A 161 4.90 -14.43 9.73
C PRO A 161 5.87 -13.74 10.70
N GLY A 162 5.63 -12.47 10.98
CA GLY A 162 6.51 -11.65 11.82
C GLY A 162 7.70 -11.02 11.09
N ASP A 163 7.81 -11.24 9.78
CA ASP A 163 8.82 -10.59 8.95
C ASP A 163 8.44 -9.14 8.64
N ASN A 164 9.40 -8.25 8.71
CA ASN A 164 9.20 -6.85 8.37
C ASN A 164 10.52 -6.18 8.01
N PHE A 165 10.45 -5.16 7.16
CA PHE A 165 11.61 -4.34 6.83
C PHE A 165 11.24 -2.87 6.65
N TRP A 166 12.23 -2.02 6.80
CA TRP A 166 12.19 -0.67 6.25
C TRP A 166 13.56 -0.32 5.66
N ALA A 167 13.58 0.57 4.69
CA ALA A 167 14.80 1.04 4.06
C ALA A 167 14.91 2.56 4.20
N GLU A 168 16.12 3.08 4.35
CA GLU A 168 16.35 4.50 4.51
C GLU A 168 16.05 5.24 3.20
N GLU A 169 15.07 6.15 3.21
CA GLU A 169 14.59 6.86 2.01
C GLU A 169 15.63 7.82 1.40
N SER A 170 16.52 8.34 2.22
CA SER A 170 17.51 9.33 1.78
C SER A 170 18.44 8.83 0.67
N HIS A 171 18.54 7.52 0.49
CA HIS A 171 19.42 6.87 -0.48
C HIS A 171 18.69 6.38 -1.74
N GLN A 172 17.41 6.69 -1.90
CA GLN A 172 16.59 6.13 -2.98
C GLN A 172 16.43 7.02 -4.20
N LYS A 173 16.96 8.25 -4.19
CA LYS A 173 16.83 9.22 -5.30
C LYS A 173 18.18 9.60 -5.87
N HIS A 174 18.28 9.55 -7.20
CA HIS A 174 19.47 9.97 -7.95
C HIS A 174 19.09 10.99 -9.01
N GLU A 175 19.94 12.01 -9.16
CA GLU A 175 19.91 12.99 -10.25
C GLU A 175 21.16 12.74 -11.09
N VAL A 176 21.00 12.27 -12.31
CA VAL A 176 22.10 11.83 -13.17
C VAL A 176 21.93 12.32 -14.60
N ASN A 177 23.03 12.40 -15.36
CA ASN A 177 22.99 12.70 -16.78
C ASN A 177 22.76 11.43 -17.60
N CYS A 178 22.32 11.59 -18.86
CA CYS A 178 22.31 10.49 -19.82
C CYS A 178 23.69 9.84 -19.89
N PHE A 179 23.72 8.49 -19.90
CA PHE A 179 24.93 7.64 -19.97
C PHE A 179 25.85 7.74 -18.76
N GLU A 180 25.46 8.41 -17.70
CA GLU A 180 26.23 8.49 -16.47
C GLU A 180 26.11 7.18 -15.67
N ASN A 181 27.24 6.75 -15.08
CA ASN A 181 27.28 5.63 -14.16
C ASN A 181 27.11 6.16 -12.74
N PHE A 182 26.22 5.55 -11.96
CA PHE A 182 26.02 5.89 -10.56
C PHE A 182 25.89 4.64 -9.70
N LYS A 183 26.18 4.78 -8.42
CA LYS A 183 26.06 3.70 -7.45
C LYS A 183 24.86 3.96 -6.55
N HIS A 184 24.00 2.94 -6.40
CA HIS A 184 22.94 2.96 -5.40
C HIS A 184 23.30 2.03 -4.23
N THR A 185 22.99 2.47 -3.02
CA THR A 185 23.20 1.71 -1.79
C THR A 185 21.90 1.64 -1.02
N TRP A 186 21.39 0.44 -0.80
CA TRP A 186 20.31 0.22 0.14
C TRP A 186 20.86 0.07 1.55
N VAL A 187 20.23 0.76 2.50
CA VAL A 187 20.39 0.52 3.94
C VAL A 187 19.06 -0.05 4.41
N ILE A 188 19.03 -1.35 4.66
CA ILE A 188 17.79 -2.09 4.97
C ILE A 188 17.88 -2.59 6.40
N HIS A 189 16.81 -2.34 7.15
CA HIS A 189 16.63 -2.78 8.52
C HIS A 189 15.70 -3.98 8.56
N ASN A 190 16.12 -5.06 9.19
CA ASN A 190 15.23 -6.14 9.57
C ASN A 190 14.43 -5.70 10.80
N ALA A 191 13.24 -5.14 10.58
CA ALA A 191 12.36 -4.64 11.64
C ALA A 191 11.42 -5.73 12.18
N GLY A 192 11.52 -6.95 11.65
CA GLY A 192 10.73 -8.10 12.06
C GLY A 192 11.40 -8.97 13.11
N THR A 193 10.75 -10.09 13.41
CA THR A 193 11.24 -11.13 14.33
C THR A 193 11.90 -12.31 13.62
N VAL A 194 11.86 -12.32 12.28
CA VAL A 194 12.38 -13.40 11.44
C VAL A 194 13.86 -13.16 11.13
N HIS A 195 14.68 -14.18 11.32
CA HIS A 195 16.08 -14.16 10.86
C HIS A 195 16.12 -14.35 9.34
N TRP A 196 16.77 -13.43 8.63
CA TRP A 196 16.93 -13.53 7.17
C TRP A 196 18.15 -14.37 6.82
N SER A 197 17.94 -15.44 6.09
CA SER A 197 19.00 -16.29 5.57
C SER A 197 18.67 -16.74 4.14
N GLY A 198 19.68 -16.74 3.28
CA GLY A 198 19.53 -17.13 1.88
C GLY A 198 18.61 -16.25 1.05
N ARG A 199 18.43 -14.99 1.43
CA ARG A 199 17.60 -14.02 0.70
C ARG A 199 18.42 -13.27 -0.35
N LYS A 200 17.71 -12.70 -1.34
CA LYS A 200 18.30 -11.85 -2.38
C LYS A 200 17.34 -10.72 -2.78
N LEU A 201 17.90 -9.60 -3.22
CA LEU A 201 17.15 -8.61 -3.99
C LEU A 201 17.15 -9.02 -5.45
N VAL A 202 15.99 -8.97 -6.08
CA VAL A 202 15.78 -9.31 -7.49
C VAL A 202 15.11 -8.15 -8.20
N LEU A 203 15.64 -7.75 -9.33
CA LEU A 203 15.05 -6.76 -10.20
C LEU A 203 13.71 -7.30 -10.75
N LYS A 204 12.60 -6.53 -10.59
CA LYS A 204 11.27 -6.97 -11.03
C LYS A 204 11.10 -6.86 -12.53
N ASP A 205 11.11 -5.64 -13.03
CA ASP A 205 10.81 -5.38 -14.44
C ASP A 205 11.85 -4.44 -15.05
N VAL A 206 12.32 -4.77 -16.23
CA VAL A 206 13.28 -3.95 -16.96
C VAL A 206 12.54 -3.19 -18.06
N ASN A 207 12.15 -1.96 -17.79
CA ASN A 207 11.83 -1.06 -18.88
C ASN A 207 13.11 -0.82 -19.70
N LYS A 208 13.08 -1.09 -21.00
CA LYS A 208 14.24 -0.95 -21.91
C LYS A 208 14.89 0.44 -21.89
N ASN A 209 14.14 1.44 -21.47
CA ASN A 209 14.56 2.84 -21.42
C ASN A 209 15.03 3.31 -20.03
N SER A 210 14.79 2.50 -18.98
CA SER A 210 15.21 2.85 -17.63
C SER A 210 16.71 2.63 -17.43
N PRO A 211 17.34 3.31 -16.46
CA PRO A 211 18.71 3.01 -16.04
C PRO A 211 18.88 1.52 -15.74
N ARG A 212 19.99 0.96 -16.21
CA ARG A 212 20.27 -0.47 -16.14
C ARG A 212 21.19 -0.76 -14.95
N PRO A 213 20.81 -1.65 -14.02
CA PRO A 213 21.72 -2.12 -13.00
C PRO A 213 22.77 -3.07 -13.59
N GLU A 214 23.95 -3.09 -13.01
CA GLU A 214 25.05 -4.00 -13.34
C GLU A 214 24.67 -5.47 -13.14
N VAL A 215 23.88 -5.74 -12.09
CA VAL A 215 23.37 -7.07 -11.75
C VAL A 215 21.87 -7.03 -11.53
N THR A 216 21.19 -8.11 -11.85
CA THR A 216 19.73 -8.24 -11.66
C THR A 216 19.36 -8.97 -10.38
N GLU A 217 20.32 -9.58 -9.70
CA GLU A 217 20.17 -10.26 -8.42
C GLU A 217 21.33 -9.90 -7.49
N ILE A 218 21.02 -9.58 -6.23
CA ILE A 218 22.01 -9.22 -5.22
C ILE A 218 21.75 -10.09 -3.97
N PRO A 219 22.69 -10.94 -3.55
CA PRO A 219 22.50 -11.72 -2.34
C PRO A 219 22.45 -10.81 -1.11
N ILE A 220 21.54 -11.12 -0.20
CA ILE A 220 21.41 -10.44 1.10
C ILE A 220 22.19 -11.26 2.13
N PRO A 221 23.14 -10.66 2.87
CA PRO A 221 23.80 -11.31 3.99
C PRO A 221 22.79 -11.80 5.04
N ASP A 222 23.15 -12.84 5.77
CA ASP A 222 22.35 -13.29 6.91
C ASP A 222 22.23 -12.18 7.95
N VAL A 223 21.00 -11.88 8.38
CA VAL A 223 20.73 -10.81 9.33
C VAL A 223 19.62 -11.19 10.30
N GLY A 224 19.89 -11.04 11.59
CA GLY A 224 18.92 -11.28 12.65
C GLY A 224 17.92 -10.13 12.83
N PRO A 225 16.91 -10.33 13.67
CA PRO A 225 16.00 -9.27 14.09
C PRO A 225 16.72 -8.02 14.57
N ASN A 226 16.22 -6.84 14.19
CA ASN A 226 16.81 -5.52 14.45
C ASN A 226 18.21 -5.31 13.81
N GLY A 227 18.68 -6.22 12.96
CA GLY A 227 19.93 -6.05 12.23
C GLY A 227 19.77 -5.08 11.05
N ILE A 228 20.92 -4.51 10.63
CA ILE A 228 20.99 -3.56 9.53
C ILE A 228 21.97 -4.10 8.49
N ILE A 229 21.58 -4.02 7.22
CA ILE A 229 22.45 -4.40 6.11
C ILE A 229 22.66 -3.23 5.15
N LYS A 230 23.84 -3.18 4.55
CA LYS A 230 24.17 -2.27 3.45
C LYS A 230 24.56 -3.10 2.23
N ILE A 231 23.79 -2.95 1.16
CA ILE A 231 24.07 -3.61 -0.12
C ILE A 231 24.04 -2.57 -1.22
N ALA A 232 24.82 -2.76 -2.27
CA ALA A 232 24.95 -1.76 -3.31
C ALA A 232 25.14 -2.40 -4.69
N THR A 233 24.71 -1.69 -5.73
CA THR A 233 25.05 -2.01 -7.12
C THR A 233 25.25 -0.74 -7.92
N ASN A 234 25.96 -0.86 -9.05
CA ASN A 234 26.12 0.21 -10.01
C ASN A 234 24.97 0.18 -11.02
N PHE A 235 24.67 1.35 -11.54
CA PHE A 235 23.69 1.57 -12.61
C PHE A 235 24.30 2.40 -13.71
N GLU A 236 23.85 2.18 -14.93
CA GLU A 236 24.14 3.01 -16.09
C GLU A 236 22.85 3.71 -16.53
N ALA A 237 22.82 5.04 -16.53
CA ALA A 237 21.74 5.81 -17.08
C ALA A 237 21.72 5.62 -18.62
N ARG A 238 20.49 5.56 -19.19
CA ARG A 238 20.32 5.41 -20.64
C ARG A 238 20.15 6.77 -21.32
N SER A 239 19.92 6.74 -22.62
CA SER A 239 19.75 7.93 -23.46
C SER A 239 18.42 8.67 -23.26
N MET A 240 17.49 8.15 -22.49
CA MET A 240 16.16 8.73 -22.32
C MET A 240 16.07 9.57 -21.06
N GLU A 241 15.66 10.83 -21.23
CA GLU A 241 15.38 11.74 -20.12
C GLU A 241 14.07 11.37 -19.43
N GLY A 242 13.99 11.66 -18.15
CA GLY A 242 12.79 11.52 -17.37
C GLY A 242 13.00 10.91 -16.00
N LYS A 243 11.90 10.73 -15.29
CA LYS A 243 11.88 10.08 -13.99
C LYS A 243 11.58 8.59 -14.15
N PHE A 244 12.47 7.77 -13.65
CA PHE A 244 12.36 6.32 -13.66
C PHE A 244 12.25 5.79 -12.24
N ILE A 245 11.41 4.75 -12.06
CA ILE A 245 11.34 3.96 -10.84
C ILE A 245 11.75 2.54 -11.23
N ILE A 246 12.85 2.08 -10.63
CA ILE A 246 13.41 0.75 -10.86
C ILE A 246 12.98 -0.10 -9.67
N GLU A 247 12.14 -1.09 -9.93
CA GLU A 247 11.52 -1.90 -8.90
C GLU A 247 12.37 -3.11 -8.56
N TRP A 248 12.60 -3.29 -7.25
CA TRP A 248 13.29 -4.44 -6.69
C TRP A 248 12.39 -5.17 -5.71
N ASP A 249 12.60 -6.47 -5.62
CA ASP A 249 11.87 -7.34 -4.72
C ASP A 249 12.83 -8.16 -3.86
N MET A 250 12.46 -8.41 -2.60
CA MET A 250 13.21 -9.31 -1.74
C MET A 250 12.62 -10.71 -1.88
N LYS A 251 13.43 -11.65 -2.37
CA LYS A 251 13.04 -13.05 -2.53
C LYS A 251 13.83 -13.97 -1.59
N ASP A 252 13.20 -15.09 -1.25
CA ASP A 252 13.84 -16.15 -0.48
C ASP A 252 14.66 -17.10 -1.38
N SER A 253 15.22 -18.14 -0.78
CA SER A 253 16.01 -19.17 -1.49
C SER A 253 15.19 -20.03 -2.47
N LYS A 254 13.84 -19.94 -2.45
CA LYS A 254 12.92 -20.62 -3.36
C LYS A 254 12.33 -19.67 -4.41
N ASP A 255 12.91 -18.47 -4.58
CA ASP A 255 12.43 -17.41 -5.47
C ASP A 255 11.01 -16.87 -5.16
N GLN A 256 10.52 -17.08 -3.94
CA GLN A 256 9.25 -16.52 -3.49
C GLN A 256 9.46 -15.11 -2.93
N SER A 257 8.57 -14.16 -3.30
CA SER A 257 8.60 -12.80 -2.74
C SER A 257 8.37 -12.83 -1.24
N CYS A 258 9.33 -12.29 -0.47
CA CYS A 258 9.22 -12.23 0.99
C CYS A 258 8.18 -11.21 1.44
N PHE A 259 7.95 -10.16 0.66
CA PHE A 259 7.05 -9.05 0.96
C PHE A 259 6.19 -8.73 -0.26
N LYS A 260 4.90 -8.52 -0.07
CA LYS A 260 4.02 -8.09 -1.16
C LYS A 260 4.31 -6.67 -1.63
N MET A 261 4.68 -5.79 -0.72
CA MET A 261 5.04 -4.41 -1.02
C MET A 261 6.54 -4.21 -0.78
N SER A 262 7.26 -4.07 -1.86
CA SER A 262 8.71 -3.80 -1.86
C SER A 262 9.04 -2.35 -2.25
N ALA A 263 8.09 -1.42 -2.11
CA ALA A 263 8.26 -0.03 -2.52
C ALA A 263 9.47 0.66 -1.84
N GLY A 264 9.81 0.26 -0.61
CA GLY A 264 11.01 0.70 0.10
C GLY A 264 12.33 0.25 -0.55
N LEU A 265 12.30 -0.71 -1.47
CA LEU A 265 13.47 -1.19 -2.19
C LEU A 265 13.63 -0.55 -3.58
N ASN A 266 12.68 0.25 -4.02
CA ASN A 266 12.69 0.88 -5.33
C ASN A 266 13.75 1.98 -5.41
N VAL A 267 14.40 2.08 -6.57
CA VAL A 267 15.38 3.13 -6.88
C VAL A 267 14.73 4.18 -7.78
N THR A 268 14.66 5.42 -7.32
CA THR A 268 14.16 6.54 -8.12
C THR A 268 15.31 7.29 -8.75
N VAL A 269 15.28 7.46 -10.07
CA VAL A 269 16.32 8.13 -10.85
C VAL A 269 15.71 9.18 -11.76
N ASN A 270 16.18 10.40 -11.68
CA ASN A 270 15.92 11.46 -12.65
C ASN A 270 17.11 11.55 -13.62
N VAL A 271 16.85 11.25 -14.87
CA VAL A 271 17.86 11.34 -15.94
C VAL A 271 17.63 12.63 -16.72
N SER A 272 18.66 13.43 -16.87
CA SER A 272 18.64 14.67 -17.65
C SER A 272 19.74 14.67 -18.70
N TYR A 273 19.53 15.39 -19.79
CA TYR A 273 20.57 15.65 -20.79
C TYR A 273 21.13 17.04 -20.52
N LYS A 274 22.39 17.12 -20.08
CA LYS A 274 23.09 18.40 -20.02
C LYS A 274 23.80 18.63 -21.35
N ILE A 275 23.43 19.69 -22.03
CA ILE A 275 24.24 20.23 -23.13
C ILE A 275 25.33 21.04 -22.41
N ASP A 276 26.57 20.58 -22.46
CA ASP A 276 27.69 21.42 -22.08
C ASP A 276 27.72 22.60 -23.07
N THR A 277 27.17 23.73 -22.70
CA THR A 277 27.44 25.01 -23.35
C THR A 277 28.86 25.37 -22.96
N GLU A 278 29.84 25.01 -23.77
CA GLU A 278 31.16 25.61 -23.71
C GLU A 278 30.99 27.13 -23.94
N ASP A 279 31.24 27.93 -22.91
CA ASP A 279 31.41 29.38 -23.02
C ASP A 279 32.79 29.72 -23.60
#